data_9fd27a38309b6ed82ae2c321cab4cb06
#
_entry.id   9fd27a38309b6ed82ae2c321cab4cb06
#
_cell.length_a   1.000
_cell.length_b   1.000
_cell.length_c   1.000
_cell.angle_alpha   90.00
_cell.angle_beta   90.00
_cell.angle_gamma   90.00
#
_symmetry.space_group_name_H-M   'P 1'
#
loop_
_entity.id
_entity.type
_entity.pdbx_description
1 polymer ?
#
loop_
_entity_poly.entity_id
_entity_poly.type
_entity_poly.pdbx_seq_one_letter_code
_entity_poly.pdbx_strand_id
1 'polypeptide(L)'
;MKRKTSPHQAALTDRTTIKVRFSEIDSMQIVWHGEYVRYFEDGREAFGKRYGLDYMSIYREGYVVPIVDLTCQFKQPLSFGEEAIVETRFIHSDAAKILFEYTIYRASDQNIVASRFSCVPKPSALIRVSLVI
;
A
#
# COMPACT_ATOMS: atom_id res chain seq x y z
N MET A 1 2.56 -5.53 -23.86
CA MET A 1 3.19 -4.29 -24.35
C MET A 1 3.99 -3.67 -23.21
N LYS A 2 5.31 -3.69 -23.29
CA LYS A 2 6.16 -3.09 -22.26
C LYS A 2 6.02 -1.57 -22.38
N ARG A 3 5.40 -0.94 -21.37
CA ARG A 3 5.47 0.51 -21.22
C ARG A 3 6.94 0.89 -21.04
N LYS A 4 7.48 1.64 -21.99
CA LYS A 4 8.76 2.31 -21.78
C LYS A 4 8.55 3.32 -20.68
N THR A 5 9.02 2.99 -19.47
CA THR A 5 9.19 3.99 -18.42
C THR A 5 10.21 5.01 -18.95
N SER A 6 9.78 6.25 -19.04
CA SER A 6 10.69 7.34 -19.34
C SER A 6 11.84 7.32 -18.33
N PRO A 7 13.11 7.40 -18.76
CA PRO A 7 14.25 7.36 -17.84
C PRO A 7 14.31 8.51 -16.83
N HIS A 8 13.39 9.48 -16.93
CA HIS A 8 13.30 10.63 -16.03
C HIS A 8 12.26 10.47 -14.90
N GLN A 9 11.50 9.39 -14.88
CA GLN A 9 10.55 9.11 -13.81
C GLN A 9 11.01 7.90 -13.00
N ALA A 10 11.96 8.12 -12.10
CA ALA A 10 12.19 7.18 -11.02
C ALA A 10 10.87 7.05 -10.24
N ALA A 11 10.28 5.85 -10.23
CA ALA A 11 9.08 5.59 -9.47
C ALA A 11 9.36 5.90 -7.99
N LEU A 12 8.51 6.73 -7.37
CA LEU A 12 8.60 6.96 -5.93
C LEU A 12 8.31 5.66 -5.21
N THR A 13 9.20 5.27 -4.32
CA THR A 13 9.07 4.05 -3.53
C THR A 13 9.37 4.33 -2.07
N ASP A 14 8.77 3.52 -1.20
CA ASP A 14 9.08 3.49 0.22
C ASP A 14 9.08 2.03 0.68
N ARG A 15 9.95 1.73 1.63
CA ARG A 15 10.02 0.42 2.27
C ARG A 15 9.83 0.61 3.76
N THR A 16 8.92 -0.15 4.35
CA THR A 16 8.70 -0.16 5.79
C THR A 16 8.71 -1.60 6.30
N THR A 17 9.31 -1.78 7.48
CA THR A 17 9.40 -3.09 8.11
C THR A 17 8.22 -3.26 9.05
N ILE A 18 7.56 -4.41 8.96
CA ILE A 18 6.52 -4.84 9.89
C ILE A 18 6.95 -6.12 10.59
N LYS A 19 6.46 -6.32 11.80
CA LYS A 19 6.63 -7.56 12.54
C LYS A 19 5.28 -8.20 12.75
N VAL A 20 5.16 -9.48 12.40
CA VAL A 20 3.91 -10.24 12.56
C VAL A 20 3.58 -10.37 14.06
N ARG A 21 2.38 -9.94 14.44
CA ARG A 21 1.86 -10.02 15.80
C ARG A 21 1.06 -11.30 16.00
N PHE A 22 1.01 -11.75 17.25
CA PHE A 22 0.20 -12.93 17.61
C PHE A 22 -1.28 -12.76 17.23
N SER A 23 -1.83 -11.57 17.38
CA SER A 23 -3.22 -11.27 17.04
C SER A 23 -3.52 -11.35 15.53
N GLU A 24 -2.51 -11.46 14.69
CA GLU A 24 -2.64 -11.46 13.24
C GLU A 24 -2.60 -12.85 12.63
N ILE A 25 -2.29 -13.86 13.44
CA ILE A 25 -2.26 -15.26 12.98
C ILE A 25 -3.59 -15.97 13.23
N ASP A 26 -3.90 -16.90 12.36
CA ASP A 26 -5.10 -17.74 12.45
C ASP A 26 -4.83 -19.12 13.07
N SER A 27 -5.82 -20.00 13.06
CA SER A 27 -5.71 -21.36 13.61
C SER A 27 -4.68 -22.23 12.88
N MET A 28 -4.26 -21.87 11.68
CA MET A 28 -3.18 -22.53 10.93
C MET A 28 -1.80 -22.00 11.34
N GLN A 29 -1.73 -21.05 12.27
CA GLN A 29 -0.52 -20.39 12.76
C GLN A 29 0.21 -19.56 11.70
N ILE A 30 -0.50 -19.11 10.71
CA ILE A 30 -0.01 -18.16 9.69
C ILE A 30 -0.87 -16.91 9.72
N VAL A 31 -0.32 -15.84 9.18
CA VAL A 31 -1.05 -14.57 9.05
C VAL A 31 -2.34 -14.80 8.26
N TRP A 32 -3.46 -14.39 8.87
CA TRP A 32 -4.75 -14.45 8.19
C TRP A 32 -4.74 -13.54 6.95
N HIS A 33 -5.30 -14.03 5.86
CA HIS A 33 -5.27 -13.33 4.58
C HIS A 33 -5.82 -11.89 4.64
N GLY A 34 -6.76 -11.60 5.51
CA GLY A 34 -7.31 -10.25 5.70
C GLY A 34 -6.32 -9.26 6.30
N GLU A 35 -5.30 -9.72 7.02
CA GLU A 35 -4.29 -8.83 7.62
C GLU A 35 -3.34 -8.22 6.59
N TYR A 36 -3.18 -8.83 5.43
CA TYR A 36 -2.32 -8.29 4.38
C TYR A 36 -2.80 -6.92 3.90
N VAL A 37 -4.08 -6.68 3.91
CA VAL A 37 -4.67 -5.36 3.60
C VAL A 37 -4.18 -4.30 4.58
N ARG A 38 -4.08 -4.63 5.87
CA ARG A 38 -3.53 -3.73 6.89
C ARG A 38 -2.05 -3.46 6.67
N TYR A 39 -1.29 -4.47 6.29
CA TYR A 39 0.12 -4.30 5.97
C TYR A 39 0.31 -3.34 4.79
N PHE A 40 -0.52 -3.44 3.78
CA PHE A 40 -0.50 -2.51 2.66
C PHE A 40 -0.89 -1.08 3.08
N GLU A 41 -1.85 -0.94 3.98
CA GLU A 41 -2.20 0.37 4.55
C GLU A 41 -1.04 0.96 5.34
N ASP A 42 -0.35 0.16 6.14
CA ASP A 42 0.85 0.59 6.86
C ASP A 42 1.93 1.07 5.88
N GLY A 43 2.12 0.35 4.80
CA GLY A 43 3.05 0.73 3.73
C GLY A 43 2.66 2.04 3.06
N ARG A 44 1.39 2.21 2.73
CA ARG A 44 0.87 3.43 2.12
C ARG A 44 0.98 4.63 3.05
N GLU A 45 0.70 4.44 4.33
CA GLU A 45 0.83 5.52 5.33
C GLU A 45 2.29 5.94 5.50
N ALA A 46 3.21 4.99 5.56
CA ALA A 46 4.64 5.30 5.63
C ALA A 46 5.12 6.03 4.36
N PHE A 47 4.68 5.58 3.19
CA PHE A 47 4.92 6.26 1.92
C PHE A 47 4.39 7.70 1.94
N GLY A 48 3.16 7.86 2.41
CA GLY A 48 2.51 9.17 2.50
C GLY A 48 3.24 10.12 3.43
N LYS A 49 3.72 9.66 4.57
CA LYS A 49 4.53 10.47 5.49
C LYS A 49 5.84 10.90 4.86
N ARG A 50 6.48 10.01 4.13
CA ARG A 50 7.75 10.32 3.46
C ARG A 50 7.60 11.38 2.38
N TYR A 51 6.50 11.36 1.64
CA TYR A 51 6.29 12.24 0.48
C TYR A 51 5.20 13.30 0.69
N GLY A 52 4.69 13.45 1.92
CA GLY A 52 3.68 14.47 2.23
C GLY A 52 2.28 14.15 1.72
N LEU A 53 1.97 12.88 1.50
CA LEU A 53 0.69 12.39 0.98
C LEU A 53 -0.05 11.47 1.96
N ASP A 54 0.18 11.64 3.25
CA ASP A 54 -0.54 10.88 4.28
C ASP A 54 -2.00 11.31 4.40
N TYR A 55 -2.83 10.44 4.96
CA TYR A 55 -4.27 10.67 5.07
C TYR A 55 -4.64 11.99 5.73
N MET A 56 -3.93 12.34 6.82
CA MET A 56 -4.25 13.55 7.56
C MET A 56 -3.89 14.81 6.79
N SER A 57 -2.81 14.78 6.02
CA SER A 57 -2.42 15.90 5.16
C SER A 57 -3.45 16.11 4.04
N ILE A 58 -3.93 15.04 3.42
CA ILE A 58 -4.95 15.09 2.40
C ILE A 58 -6.29 15.56 3.00
N TYR A 59 -6.63 15.07 4.17
CA TYR A 59 -7.86 15.46 4.88
C TYR A 59 -7.87 16.94 5.22
N ARG A 60 -6.74 17.50 5.66
CA ARG A 60 -6.61 18.93 5.95
C ARG A 60 -6.83 19.81 4.72
N GLU A 61 -6.51 19.29 3.54
CA GLU A 61 -6.81 19.97 2.27
C GLU A 61 -8.29 19.83 1.85
N GLY A 62 -9.09 19.13 2.63
CA GLY A 62 -10.53 18.94 2.41
C GLY A 62 -10.89 17.75 1.51
N TYR A 63 -9.99 16.77 1.39
CA TYR A 63 -10.21 15.60 0.56
C TYR A 63 -10.16 14.30 1.37
N VAL A 64 -10.89 13.30 0.90
CA VAL A 64 -10.76 11.91 1.33
C VAL A 64 -10.36 11.06 0.15
N VAL A 65 -9.62 9.99 0.42
CA VAL A 65 -9.02 9.15 -0.61
C VAL A 65 -9.49 7.71 -0.40
N PRO A 66 -10.71 7.37 -0.86
CA PRO A 66 -11.21 6.01 -0.73
C PRO A 66 -10.47 5.09 -1.69
N ILE A 67 -10.29 3.84 -1.28
CA ILE A 67 -9.82 2.79 -2.18
C ILE A 67 -11.00 2.37 -3.05
N VAL A 68 -10.82 2.44 -4.37
CA VAL A 68 -11.87 2.09 -5.34
C VAL A 68 -11.63 0.75 -6.01
N ASP A 69 -10.41 0.24 -5.96
CA ASP A 69 -10.06 -1.07 -6.48
C ASP A 69 -8.92 -1.67 -5.68
N LEU A 70 -8.98 -2.98 -5.49
CA LEU A 70 -8.11 -3.70 -4.59
C LEU A 70 -7.93 -5.14 -5.06
N THR A 71 -6.73 -5.49 -5.49
CA THR A 71 -6.38 -6.87 -5.81
C THR A 71 -5.19 -7.33 -4.96
N CYS A 72 -5.18 -8.57 -4.55
CA CYS A 72 -4.08 -9.15 -3.78
C CYS A 72 -3.79 -10.56 -4.26
N GLN A 73 -2.52 -10.86 -4.46
CA GLN A 73 -2.03 -12.20 -4.74
C GLN A 73 -1.19 -12.66 -3.56
N PHE A 74 -1.54 -13.82 -3.02
CA PHE A 74 -0.83 -14.47 -1.91
C PHE A 74 0.13 -15.50 -2.50
N LYS A 75 1.40 -15.43 -2.10
CA LYS A 75 2.43 -16.33 -2.64
C LYS A 75 3.01 -17.26 -1.60
N GLN A 76 3.32 -16.74 -0.41
CA GLN A 76 3.89 -17.52 0.68
C GLN A 76 3.33 -17.05 2.02
N PRO A 77 3.19 -17.94 3.01
CA PRO A 77 2.70 -17.55 4.32
C PRO A 77 3.76 -16.82 5.15
N LEU A 78 3.30 -16.00 6.07
CA LEU A 78 4.07 -15.43 7.16
C LEU A 78 3.63 -16.04 8.48
N SER A 79 4.58 -16.26 9.38
CA SER A 79 4.35 -16.84 10.70
C SER A 79 4.58 -15.81 11.79
N PHE A 80 4.10 -16.12 13.00
CA PHE A 80 4.30 -15.27 14.17
C PHE A 80 5.77 -14.91 14.40
N GLY A 81 6.02 -13.65 14.65
CA GLY A 81 7.35 -13.15 14.97
C GLY A 81 8.26 -12.91 13.77
N GLU A 82 7.86 -13.32 12.56
CA GLU A 82 8.62 -12.98 11.35
C GLU A 82 8.54 -11.50 11.06
N GLU A 83 9.61 -10.96 10.50
CA GLU A 83 9.62 -9.61 9.94
C GLU A 83 9.40 -9.65 8.44
N ALA A 84 8.68 -8.67 7.95
CA ALA A 84 8.42 -8.49 6.54
C ALA A 84 8.66 -7.03 6.14
N ILE A 85 9.00 -6.84 4.88
CA ILE A 85 9.22 -5.51 4.31
C ILE A 85 8.08 -5.23 3.35
N VAL A 86 7.35 -4.15 3.59
CA VAL A 86 6.32 -3.67 2.68
C VAL A 86 6.92 -2.59 1.81
N GLU A 87 7.05 -2.89 0.52
CA GLU A 87 7.46 -1.92 -0.48
C GLU A 87 6.23 -1.32 -1.14
N THR A 88 6.11 -0.01 -1.07
CA THR A 88 5.04 0.75 -1.71
C THR A 88 5.63 1.55 -2.85
N ARG A 89 5.07 1.38 -4.03
CA ARG A 89 5.48 2.07 -5.25
C ARG A 89 4.32 2.89 -5.80
N PHE A 90 4.59 4.17 -6.05
CA PHE A 90 3.67 5.03 -6.77
C PHE A 90 3.80 4.78 -8.26
N ILE A 91 2.67 4.56 -8.94
CA ILE A 91 2.64 4.38 -10.40
C ILE A 91 1.93 5.58 -11.02
N HIS A 92 2.64 6.29 -11.89
CA HIS A 92 2.07 7.42 -12.60
C HIS A 92 0.94 6.95 -13.52
N SER A 93 -0.16 7.71 -13.52
CA SER A 93 -1.30 7.49 -14.43
C SER A 93 -1.84 8.84 -14.90
N ASP A 94 -2.13 8.94 -16.19
CA ASP A 94 -2.79 10.11 -16.76
C ASP A 94 -4.30 10.13 -16.50
N ALA A 95 -4.86 8.99 -16.08
CA ALA A 95 -6.25 8.91 -15.67
C ALA A 95 -6.49 9.63 -14.34
N ALA A 96 -7.75 9.90 -14.00
CA ALA A 96 -8.16 10.55 -12.74
C ALA A 96 -8.07 9.58 -11.54
N LYS A 97 -6.95 8.86 -11.42
CA LYS A 97 -6.69 7.88 -10.37
C LYS A 97 -5.21 7.81 -10.04
N ILE A 98 -4.94 7.47 -8.79
CA ILE A 98 -3.59 7.19 -8.30
C ILE A 98 -3.47 5.69 -8.12
N LEU A 99 -2.42 5.10 -8.67
CA LEU A 99 -2.12 3.69 -8.58
C LEU A 99 -0.97 3.47 -7.62
N PHE A 100 -1.15 2.53 -6.71
CA PHE A 100 -0.08 2.03 -5.84
C PHE A 100 0.13 0.55 -6.10
N GLU A 101 1.38 0.15 -6.16
CA GLU A 101 1.78 -1.25 -6.17
C GLU A 101 2.49 -1.57 -4.86
N TYR A 102 2.07 -2.65 -4.23
CA TYR A 102 2.66 -3.12 -2.98
C TYR A 102 3.29 -4.48 -3.21
N THR A 103 4.45 -4.67 -2.62
CA THR A 103 5.09 -5.97 -2.56
C THR A 103 5.54 -6.23 -1.12
N ILE A 104 5.20 -7.36 -0.57
CA ILE A 104 5.66 -7.79 0.74
C ILE A 104 6.73 -8.84 0.56
N TYR A 105 7.89 -8.58 1.14
CA TYR A 105 9.03 -9.50 1.17
C TYR A 105 9.21 -10.03 2.59
N ARG A 106 9.48 -11.33 2.72
CA ARG A 106 9.97 -11.86 3.99
C ARG A 106 11.39 -11.35 4.22
N ALA A 107 11.64 -10.76 5.39
CA ALA A 107 12.94 -10.12 5.66
C ALA A 107 14.09 -11.12 5.67
N SER A 108 13.85 -12.36 6.15
CA SER A 108 14.91 -13.37 6.31
C SER A 108 15.48 -13.90 5.00
N ASP A 109 14.66 -14.06 3.97
CA ASP A 109 15.05 -14.68 2.69
C ASP A 109 14.77 -13.82 1.46
N GLN A 110 14.14 -12.66 1.65
CA GLN A 110 13.73 -11.73 0.57
C GLN A 110 12.75 -12.35 -0.43
N ASN A 111 12.09 -13.44 -0.08
CA ASN A 111 11.06 -14.03 -0.93
C ASN A 111 9.80 -13.17 -0.92
N ILE A 112 9.13 -13.09 -2.07
CA ILE A 112 7.86 -12.38 -2.19
C ILE A 112 6.77 -13.20 -1.51
N VAL A 113 6.11 -12.57 -0.54
CA VAL A 113 5.01 -13.16 0.23
C VAL A 113 3.65 -12.81 -0.38
N ALA A 114 3.49 -11.56 -0.78
CA ALA A 114 2.27 -11.07 -1.40
C ALA A 114 2.57 -9.86 -2.30
N SER A 115 1.71 -9.64 -3.28
CA SER A 115 1.78 -8.46 -4.13
C SER A 115 0.38 -7.94 -4.43
N ARG A 116 0.28 -6.64 -4.70
CA ARG A 116 -1.01 -5.99 -4.84
C ARG A 116 -0.96 -4.68 -5.61
N PHE A 117 -2.07 -4.37 -6.28
CA PHE A 117 -2.39 -3.03 -6.78
C PHE A 117 -3.53 -2.42 -5.98
N SER A 118 -3.45 -1.14 -5.67
CA SER A 118 -4.59 -0.36 -5.22
C SER A 118 -4.77 0.87 -6.09
N CYS A 119 -6.01 1.25 -6.28
CA CYS A 119 -6.40 2.40 -7.08
C CYS A 119 -7.15 3.39 -6.18
N VAL A 120 -6.74 4.64 -6.25
CA VAL A 120 -7.31 5.76 -5.50
C VAL A 120 -7.63 6.87 -6.49
N PRO A 121 -8.79 7.55 -6.42
CA PRO A 121 -9.05 8.67 -7.31
C PRO A 121 -8.08 9.82 -7.06
N LYS A 122 -7.70 10.53 -8.13
CA LYS A 122 -6.89 11.76 -8.00
C LYS A 122 -7.66 12.84 -7.25
N PRO A 123 -6.98 13.77 -6.56
CA PRO A 123 -7.63 14.87 -5.86
C PRO A 123 -8.61 15.68 -6.71
N SER A 124 -8.34 15.82 -8.01
CA SER A 124 -9.25 16.48 -8.95
C SER A 124 -10.57 15.73 -9.18
N ALA A 125 -10.61 14.44 -8.93
CA ALA A 125 -11.79 13.58 -9.05
C ALA A 125 -12.42 13.22 -7.69
N LEU A 126 -11.81 13.68 -6.58
CA LEU A 126 -12.29 13.41 -5.23
C LEU A 126 -13.52 14.26 -4.90
N ILE A 127 -14.47 13.64 -4.25
CA ILE A 127 -15.60 14.37 -3.65
C ILE A 127 -15.03 15.17 -2.47
N ARG A 128 -15.13 16.48 -2.57
CA ARG A 128 -14.78 17.36 -1.47
C ARG A 128 -15.76 17.11 -0.33
N VAL A 129 -15.26 16.60 0.77
CA VAL A 129 -16.09 16.47 1.97
C VAL A 129 -16.18 17.84 2.61
N SER A 130 -17.29 18.52 2.39
CA SER A 130 -17.67 19.66 3.23
C SER A 130 -18.07 19.06 4.57
N LEU A 131 -17.21 19.18 5.58
CA LEU A 131 -17.64 18.97 6.95
C LEU A 131 -18.67 20.05 7.28
N VAL A 132 -19.93 19.67 7.18
CA VAL A 132 -21.00 20.41 7.82
C VAL A 132 -20.96 20.01 9.30
N ILE A 133 -20.36 20.87 10.09
CA ILE A 133 -20.52 20.77 11.54
C ILE A 133 -21.90 21.30 11.90
#